data_cd074f69b0aa9c4a5ff28d36cca640d6
#
_entry.id   cd074f69b0aa9c4a5ff28d36cca640d6
#
_cell.length_a   1.000
_cell.length_b   1.000
_cell.length_c   1.000
_cell.angle_alpha   90.00
_cell.angle_beta   90.00
_cell.angle_gamma   90.00
#
_symmetry.space_group_name_H-M   'P 1'
#
loop_
_entity.id
_entity.type
_entity.pdbx_description
1 polymer ?
#
loop_
_entity_poly.entity_id
_entity_poly.type
_entity_poly.pdbx_seq_one_letter_code
_entity_poly.pdbx_strand_id
1 'polypeptide(L)'
;GAAALVDSGLVPLADIPIEVAKVLFLNNAVNQGVLTPLGAAESAESGQSIYFLLETNPGPGLGLLLAYWFAGTGMWKESAPGSIIIHFFGGIHEIYFPYVLGHPIMIIAMWAGGISADLWFVATGAGLVGPPSPGSIFAYIAMLPKGGAFPVLAGVAIATAASAVVGVLLLKARPIKETDAGVDTVIESNIPTV
;
A
#
# COMPACT_ATOMS: atom_id res chain seq x y z
N GLY A 1 19.08 4.40 -0.69
CA GLY A 1 17.75 3.90 -0.98
C GLY A 1 17.09 3.25 0.25
N ALA A 2 15.92 2.60 0.09
CA ALA A 2 15.16 1.99 1.19
C ALA A 2 16.01 1.04 2.07
N ALA A 3 16.78 0.14 1.45
CA ALA A 3 17.67 -0.78 2.19
C ALA A 3 18.66 -0.04 3.11
N ALA A 4 19.29 1.04 2.63
CA ALA A 4 20.23 1.81 3.45
C ALA A 4 19.53 2.50 4.64
N LEU A 5 18.25 2.86 4.53
CA LEU A 5 17.47 3.38 5.65
C LEU A 5 17.16 2.28 6.68
N VAL A 6 16.83 1.08 6.21
CA VAL A 6 16.63 -0.07 7.11
C VAL A 6 17.91 -0.41 7.85
N ASP A 7 19.04 -0.53 7.16
CA ASP A 7 20.35 -0.85 7.75
C ASP A 7 20.81 0.21 8.75
N SER A 8 20.43 1.47 8.58
CA SER A 8 20.72 2.57 9.51
C SER A 8 19.73 2.67 10.68
N GLY A 9 18.77 1.75 10.80
CA GLY A 9 17.72 1.77 11.83
C GLY A 9 16.60 2.77 11.58
N LEU A 10 16.56 3.39 10.41
CA LEU A 10 15.52 4.35 9.99
C LEU A 10 14.40 3.67 9.17
N VAL A 11 14.00 2.47 9.60
CA VAL A 11 13.01 1.63 8.90
C VAL A 11 11.73 2.40 8.53
N PRO A 12 11.10 3.19 9.42
CA PRO A 12 9.87 3.89 9.06
C PRO A 12 10.03 4.90 7.92
N LEU A 13 11.25 5.44 7.72
CA LEU A 13 11.51 6.35 6.61
C LEU A 13 11.75 5.62 5.28
N ALA A 14 11.98 4.31 5.32
CA ALA A 14 12.12 3.50 4.11
C ALA A 14 10.83 3.44 3.30
N ASP A 15 9.67 3.59 3.96
CA ASP A 15 8.36 3.60 3.31
C ASP A 15 8.19 4.77 2.32
N ILE A 16 8.84 5.91 2.58
CA ILE A 16 8.73 7.09 1.70
C ILE A 16 9.14 6.77 0.25
N PRO A 17 10.38 6.28 -0.02
CA PRO A 17 10.75 5.90 -1.38
C PRO A 17 10.05 4.63 -1.86
N ILE A 18 9.65 3.71 -0.98
CA ILE A 18 8.94 2.47 -1.35
C ILE A 18 7.57 2.80 -1.95
N GLU A 19 6.75 3.59 -1.27
CA GLU A 19 5.40 3.92 -1.75
C GLU A 19 5.43 4.73 -3.05
N VAL A 20 6.40 5.63 -3.21
CA VAL A 20 6.60 6.33 -4.49
C VAL A 20 6.99 5.34 -5.60
N ALA A 21 7.91 4.43 -5.33
CA ALA A 21 8.32 3.43 -6.32
C ALA A 21 7.15 2.51 -6.72
N LYS A 22 6.29 2.12 -5.76
CA LYS A 22 5.10 1.30 -6.04
C LYS A 22 4.20 1.97 -7.06
N VAL A 23 3.76 3.20 -6.81
CA VAL A 23 2.84 3.90 -7.71
C VAL A 23 3.46 4.26 -9.07
N LEU A 24 4.77 4.23 -9.19
CA LEU A 24 5.50 4.35 -10.46
C LEU A 24 5.76 2.99 -11.14
N PHE A 25 5.07 1.92 -10.72
CA PHE A 25 5.19 0.56 -11.25
C PHE A 25 6.60 -0.06 -11.10
N LEU A 26 7.37 0.41 -10.09
CA LEU A 26 8.68 -0.14 -9.74
C LEU A 26 8.62 -1.08 -8.53
N ASN A 27 7.41 -1.42 -8.06
CA ASN A 27 7.17 -2.30 -6.91
C ASN A 27 7.91 -3.64 -7.04
N ASN A 28 7.82 -4.31 -8.18
CA ASN A 28 8.53 -5.58 -8.42
C ASN A 28 10.06 -5.41 -8.37
N ALA A 29 10.60 -4.32 -8.91
CA ALA A 29 12.03 -4.06 -8.88
C ALA A 29 12.53 -3.83 -7.44
N VAL A 30 11.76 -3.10 -6.62
CA VAL A 30 12.08 -2.88 -5.21
C VAL A 30 11.93 -4.17 -4.41
N ASN A 31 10.80 -4.86 -4.56
CA ASN A 31 10.50 -6.05 -3.79
C ASN A 31 11.41 -7.23 -4.16
N GLN A 32 11.39 -7.64 -5.43
CA GLN A 32 12.15 -8.82 -5.89
C GLN A 32 13.66 -8.55 -6.02
N GLY A 33 14.04 -7.32 -6.41
CA GLY A 33 15.43 -6.96 -6.63
C GLY A 33 16.20 -6.57 -5.37
N VAL A 34 15.52 -6.16 -4.30
CA VAL A 34 16.16 -5.62 -3.09
C VAL A 34 15.62 -6.25 -1.82
N LEU A 35 14.34 -6.08 -1.53
CA LEU A 35 13.78 -6.42 -0.21
C LEU A 35 13.70 -7.93 0.01
N THR A 36 13.28 -8.70 -0.99
CA THR A 36 13.18 -10.16 -0.88
C THR A 36 14.54 -10.84 -0.65
N PRO A 37 15.62 -10.52 -1.39
CA PRO A 37 16.95 -11.08 -1.10
C PRO A 37 17.47 -10.72 0.29
N LEU A 38 17.31 -9.47 0.73
CA LEU A 38 17.72 -9.04 2.07
C LEU A 38 16.90 -9.73 3.16
N GLY A 39 15.59 -9.82 2.96
CA GLY A 39 14.70 -10.53 3.87
C GLY A 39 14.99 -12.02 3.96
N ALA A 40 15.36 -12.66 2.86
CA ALA A 40 15.76 -14.07 2.87
C ALA A 40 17.05 -14.30 3.66
N ALA A 41 18.04 -13.42 3.53
CA ALA A 41 19.27 -13.49 4.30
C ALA A 41 18.99 -13.31 5.81
N GLU A 42 18.23 -12.28 6.20
CA GLU A 42 17.88 -12.04 7.60
C GLU A 42 17.02 -13.17 8.19
N SER A 43 16.03 -13.66 7.43
CA SER A 43 15.16 -14.75 7.88
C SER A 43 15.90 -16.07 8.05
N ALA A 44 16.96 -16.32 7.27
CA ALA A 44 17.81 -17.50 7.44
C ALA A 44 18.56 -17.50 8.78
N GLU A 45 18.89 -16.32 9.32
CA GLU A 45 19.59 -16.16 10.58
C GLU A 45 18.65 -16.06 11.79
N SER A 46 17.58 -15.28 11.68
CA SER A 46 16.66 -14.94 12.78
C SER A 46 15.33 -15.65 12.75
N GLY A 47 15.00 -16.36 11.66
CA GLY A 47 13.71 -17.07 11.46
C GLY A 47 12.58 -16.19 10.91
N GLN A 48 12.78 -14.87 10.80
CA GLN A 48 11.81 -13.93 10.23
C GLN A 48 12.52 -12.65 9.77
N SER A 49 11.84 -11.83 8.95
CA SER A 49 12.39 -10.55 8.51
C SER A 49 11.32 -9.48 8.37
N ILE A 50 11.66 -8.26 8.78
CA ILE A 50 10.85 -7.06 8.57
C ILE A 50 10.85 -6.65 7.10
N TYR A 51 11.88 -6.96 6.31
CA TYR A 51 11.95 -6.63 4.90
C TYR A 51 10.78 -7.19 4.09
N PHE A 52 10.21 -8.33 4.53
CA PHE A 52 9.03 -8.93 3.89
C PHE A 52 7.74 -8.18 4.18
N LEU A 53 7.72 -7.25 5.14
CA LEU A 53 6.56 -6.45 5.50
C LEU A 53 6.52 -5.11 4.75
N LEU A 54 7.68 -4.52 4.41
CA LEU A 54 7.77 -3.11 3.99
C LEU A 54 7.01 -2.80 2.70
N GLU A 55 7.27 -3.54 1.62
CA GLU A 55 6.63 -3.28 0.32
C GLU A 55 5.27 -3.97 0.19
N THR A 56 5.16 -5.17 0.75
CA THR A 56 4.00 -6.04 0.54
C THR A 56 2.82 -5.74 1.47
N ASN A 57 2.97 -4.80 2.42
CA ASN A 57 1.91 -4.46 3.38
C ASN A 57 0.63 -4.01 2.67
N PRO A 58 -0.48 -4.78 2.78
CA PRO A 58 -1.73 -4.43 2.13
C PRO A 58 -2.50 -3.29 2.85
N GLY A 59 -2.07 -2.92 4.05
CA GLY A 59 -2.78 -1.95 4.88
C GLY A 59 -2.89 -0.55 4.28
N PRO A 60 -1.79 0.08 3.80
CA PRO A 60 -1.86 1.42 3.23
C PRO A 60 -2.80 1.50 2.03
N GLY A 61 -2.71 0.55 1.08
CA GLY A 61 -3.59 0.48 -0.08
C GLY A 61 -5.05 0.23 0.28
N LEU A 62 -5.33 -0.65 1.26
CA LEU A 62 -6.68 -0.84 1.78
C LEU A 62 -7.23 0.44 2.38
N GLY A 63 -6.45 1.14 3.20
CA GLY A 63 -6.86 2.40 3.81
C GLY A 63 -7.15 3.50 2.79
N LEU A 64 -6.30 3.62 1.75
CA LEU A 64 -6.52 4.51 0.63
C LEU A 64 -7.87 4.21 -0.07
N LEU A 65 -8.12 2.97 -0.43
CA LEU A 65 -9.35 2.56 -1.12
C LEU A 65 -10.59 2.76 -0.24
N LEU A 66 -10.50 2.52 1.06
CA LEU A 66 -11.56 2.84 2.01
C LEU A 66 -11.83 4.36 2.06
N ALA A 67 -10.78 5.19 2.02
CA ALA A 67 -10.95 6.65 1.97
C ALA A 67 -11.75 7.08 0.72
N TYR A 68 -11.44 6.51 -0.44
CA TYR A 68 -12.19 6.77 -1.65
C TYR A 68 -13.62 6.25 -1.59
N TRP A 69 -13.85 5.07 -1.01
CA TRP A 69 -15.19 4.52 -0.86
C TRP A 69 -16.07 5.40 0.02
N PHE A 70 -15.53 5.91 1.13
CA PHE A 70 -16.32 6.73 2.08
C PHE A 70 -16.41 8.20 1.67
N ALA A 71 -15.36 8.79 1.17
CA ALA A 71 -15.23 10.24 0.94
C ALA A 71 -14.91 10.62 -0.52
N GLY A 72 -14.72 9.67 -1.41
CA GLY A 72 -14.52 9.91 -2.83
C GLY A 72 -15.81 10.29 -3.55
N THR A 73 -15.70 10.65 -4.82
CA THR A 73 -16.82 11.02 -5.72
C THR A 73 -16.71 10.28 -7.05
N GLY A 74 -17.82 10.19 -7.77
CA GLY A 74 -17.90 9.62 -9.12
C GLY A 74 -17.28 8.22 -9.24
N MET A 75 -16.64 7.96 -10.35
CA MET A 75 -16.02 6.69 -10.70
C MET A 75 -15.03 6.17 -9.63
N TRP A 76 -14.28 7.06 -8.98
CA TRP A 76 -13.33 6.69 -7.93
C TRP A 76 -14.00 6.04 -6.73
N LYS A 77 -15.15 6.59 -6.31
CA LYS A 77 -15.95 6.02 -5.22
C LYS A 77 -16.59 4.70 -5.63
N GLU A 78 -17.16 4.63 -6.82
CA GLU A 78 -17.90 3.48 -7.32
C GLU A 78 -17.01 2.26 -7.56
N SER A 79 -15.78 2.46 -8.02
CA SER A 79 -14.81 1.39 -8.28
C SER A 79 -14.07 0.91 -7.04
N ALA A 80 -14.03 1.71 -5.97
CA ALA A 80 -13.23 1.40 -4.77
C ALA A 80 -13.58 0.05 -4.12
N PRO A 81 -14.86 -0.37 -3.95
CA PRO A 81 -15.19 -1.67 -3.36
C PRO A 81 -14.61 -2.86 -4.15
N GLY A 82 -14.71 -2.81 -5.48
CA GLY A 82 -14.12 -3.84 -6.35
C GLY A 82 -12.61 -3.87 -6.24
N SER A 83 -11.98 -2.70 -6.21
CA SER A 83 -10.53 -2.56 -6.04
C SER A 83 -10.05 -3.08 -4.68
N ILE A 84 -10.83 -2.91 -3.60
CA ILE A 84 -10.53 -3.48 -2.28
C ILE A 84 -10.44 -5.01 -2.36
N ILE A 85 -11.38 -5.66 -3.03
CA ILE A 85 -11.37 -7.12 -3.16
C ILE A 85 -10.12 -7.58 -3.90
N ILE A 86 -9.81 -6.96 -5.03
CA ILE A 86 -8.66 -7.29 -5.86
C ILE A 86 -7.34 -7.04 -5.11
N HIS A 87 -7.26 -5.92 -4.38
CA HIS A 87 -6.07 -5.56 -3.62
C HIS A 87 -5.88 -6.43 -2.38
N PHE A 88 -6.82 -6.35 -1.44
CA PHE A 88 -6.64 -6.91 -0.10
C PHE A 88 -6.70 -8.43 -0.07
N PHE A 89 -7.64 -9.01 -0.79
CA PHE A 89 -7.79 -10.46 -0.88
C PHE A 89 -7.00 -11.08 -2.03
N GLY A 90 -6.94 -10.41 -3.18
CA GLY A 90 -6.19 -10.87 -4.34
C GLY A 90 -4.70 -10.58 -4.29
N GLY A 91 -4.27 -9.57 -3.52
CA GLY A 91 -2.87 -9.18 -3.38
C GLY A 91 -2.30 -8.41 -4.58
N ILE A 92 -3.16 -7.84 -5.43
CA ILE A 92 -2.75 -7.06 -6.60
C ILE A 92 -2.71 -5.59 -6.18
N HIS A 93 -1.51 -5.08 -5.89
CA HIS A 93 -1.31 -3.71 -5.40
C HIS A 93 -1.48 -2.68 -6.51
N GLU A 94 -1.17 -3.01 -7.75
CA GLU A 94 -1.30 -2.14 -8.91
C GLU A 94 -2.71 -1.59 -9.11
N ILE A 95 -3.74 -2.25 -8.58
CA ILE A 95 -5.14 -1.81 -8.69
C ILE A 95 -5.39 -0.45 -8.01
N TYR A 96 -4.61 -0.06 -6.99
CA TYR A 96 -4.78 1.23 -6.34
C TYR A 96 -3.86 2.33 -6.91
N PHE A 97 -2.86 2.01 -7.73
CA PHE A 97 -1.94 3.02 -8.28
C PHE A 97 -2.65 4.13 -9.04
N PRO A 98 -3.67 3.87 -9.87
CA PRO A 98 -4.44 4.92 -10.53
C PRO A 98 -5.07 5.92 -9.56
N TYR A 99 -5.50 5.48 -8.38
CA TYR A 99 -6.10 6.35 -7.36
C TYR A 99 -5.10 7.37 -6.80
N VAL A 100 -3.82 7.00 -6.71
CA VAL A 100 -2.75 7.92 -6.32
C VAL A 100 -2.33 8.79 -7.50
N LEU A 101 -2.16 8.20 -8.70
CA LEU A 101 -1.72 8.93 -9.89
C LEU A 101 -2.75 9.96 -10.35
N GLY A 102 -4.05 9.62 -10.27
CA GLY A 102 -5.13 10.55 -10.57
C GLY A 102 -5.28 11.67 -9.53
N HIS A 103 -4.80 11.45 -8.32
CA HIS A 103 -4.84 12.43 -7.23
C HIS A 103 -3.55 12.36 -6.40
N PRO A 104 -2.42 12.93 -6.89
CA PRO A 104 -1.08 12.68 -6.35
C PRO A 104 -0.89 13.02 -4.88
N ILE A 105 -1.69 13.94 -4.31
CA ILE A 105 -1.63 14.26 -2.88
C ILE A 105 -1.95 13.04 -2.00
N MET A 106 -2.65 12.03 -2.54
CA MET A 106 -3.00 10.82 -1.82
C MET A 106 -1.79 9.94 -1.46
N ILE A 107 -0.61 10.22 -2.03
CA ILE A 107 0.64 9.60 -1.57
C ILE A 107 0.91 9.88 -0.08
N ILE A 108 0.43 11.01 0.44
CA ILE A 108 0.55 11.34 1.88
C ILE A 108 -0.25 10.36 2.74
N ALA A 109 -1.40 9.89 2.25
CA ALA A 109 -2.17 8.85 2.95
C ALA A 109 -1.42 7.50 2.96
N MET A 110 -0.75 7.16 1.85
CA MET A 110 0.08 5.95 1.76
C MET A 110 1.24 6.03 2.75
N TRP A 111 1.99 7.14 2.77
CA TRP A 111 3.07 7.37 3.76
C TRP A 111 2.57 7.31 5.20
N ALA A 112 1.43 7.91 5.50
CA ALA A 112 0.86 7.85 6.85
C ALA A 112 0.58 6.40 7.28
N GLY A 113 0.03 5.59 6.38
CA GLY A 113 -0.21 4.17 6.62
C GLY A 113 1.07 3.37 6.81
N GLY A 114 1.99 3.44 5.85
CA GLY A 114 3.23 2.68 5.86
C GLY A 114 4.12 3.05 7.05
N ILE A 115 4.42 4.33 7.25
CA ILE A 115 5.25 4.80 8.38
C ILE A 115 4.65 4.38 9.72
N SER A 116 3.32 4.46 9.89
CA SER A 116 2.67 4.04 11.15
C SER A 116 2.82 2.54 11.40
N ALA A 117 2.71 1.72 10.35
CA ALA A 117 2.91 0.28 10.47
C ALA A 117 4.38 -0.06 10.74
N ASP A 118 5.30 0.59 10.05
CA ASP A 118 6.73 0.33 10.21
C ASP A 118 7.21 0.69 11.63
N LEU A 119 6.72 1.80 12.20
CA LEU A 119 6.94 2.14 13.61
C LEU A 119 6.46 1.02 14.54
N TRP A 120 5.28 0.48 14.28
CA TRP A 120 4.73 -0.64 15.05
C TRP A 120 5.53 -1.92 14.86
N PHE A 121 5.91 -2.26 13.62
CA PHE A 121 6.69 -3.46 13.32
C PHE A 121 8.06 -3.43 14.00
N VAL A 122 8.74 -2.27 13.97
CA VAL A 122 10.01 -2.09 14.67
C VAL A 122 9.82 -2.22 16.19
N ALA A 123 8.81 -1.56 16.76
CA ALA A 123 8.55 -1.59 18.20
C ALA A 123 8.19 -2.98 18.72
N THR A 124 7.55 -3.82 17.90
CA THR A 124 7.12 -5.17 18.27
C THR A 124 8.08 -6.28 17.80
N GLY A 125 9.09 -5.95 17.01
CA GLY A 125 9.96 -6.93 16.38
C GLY A 125 9.23 -7.83 15.39
N ALA A 126 8.21 -7.29 14.69
CA ALA A 126 7.41 -8.06 13.75
C ALA A 126 8.19 -8.38 12.47
N GLY A 127 7.95 -9.58 11.93
CA GLY A 127 8.51 -10.03 10.66
C GLY A 127 7.69 -11.18 10.09
N LEU A 128 7.96 -11.53 8.84
CA LEU A 128 7.41 -12.72 8.20
C LEU A 128 8.53 -13.75 7.98
N VAL A 129 8.16 -15.03 7.87
CA VAL A 129 9.14 -16.12 7.63
C VAL A 129 9.60 -16.19 6.17
N GLY A 130 8.85 -15.58 5.26
CA GLY A 130 9.14 -15.54 3.84
C GLY A 130 8.34 -14.45 3.13
N PRO A 131 8.63 -14.17 1.85
CA PRO A 131 7.95 -13.14 1.09
C PRO A 131 6.50 -13.55 0.79
N PRO A 132 5.50 -12.74 1.17
CA PRO A 132 4.12 -12.99 0.79
C PRO A 132 3.93 -12.65 -0.70
N SER A 133 3.61 -13.66 -1.51
CA SER A 133 3.38 -13.50 -2.95
C SER A 133 2.15 -14.30 -3.36
N PRO A 134 1.09 -13.63 -3.84
CA PRO A 134 0.91 -12.17 -3.93
C PRO A 134 0.79 -11.50 -2.54
N GLY A 135 0.92 -10.17 -2.48
CA GLY A 135 0.84 -9.38 -1.25
C GLY A 135 -0.56 -9.26 -0.67
N SER A 136 -1.25 -10.39 -0.48
CA SER A 136 -2.61 -10.46 0.07
C SER A 136 -2.61 -10.75 1.55
N ILE A 137 -3.73 -10.46 2.23
CA ILE A 137 -3.89 -10.82 3.63
C ILE A 137 -3.76 -12.33 3.86
N PHE A 138 -4.18 -13.15 2.92
CA PHE A 138 -4.04 -14.61 3.02
C PHE A 138 -2.58 -15.07 2.95
N ALA A 139 -1.78 -14.46 2.06
CA ALA A 139 -0.35 -14.73 1.98
C ALA A 139 0.37 -14.25 3.25
N TYR A 140 -0.04 -13.12 3.82
CA TYR A 140 0.46 -12.66 5.13
C TYR A 140 0.21 -13.71 6.21
N ILE A 141 -1.04 -14.21 6.32
CA ILE A 141 -1.40 -15.24 7.30
C ILE A 141 -0.56 -16.51 7.10
N ALA A 142 -0.33 -16.91 5.85
CA ALA A 142 0.48 -18.10 5.53
C ALA A 142 1.97 -17.94 5.88
N MET A 143 2.49 -16.71 5.90
CA MET A 143 3.90 -16.40 6.19
C MET A 143 4.14 -15.90 7.63
N LEU A 144 3.13 -16.03 8.52
CA LEU A 144 3.29 -15.65 9.93
C LEU A 144 4.27 -16.58 10.65
N PRO A 145 5.23 -16.04 11.42
CA PRO A 145 6.01 -16.84 12.35
C PRO A 145 5.13 -17.33 13.51
N LYS A 146 5.58 -18.36 14.20
CA LYS A 146 4.87 -18.87 15.39
C LYS A 146 4.75 -17.75 16.44
N GLY A 147 3.51 -17.40 16.81
CA GLY A 147 3.24 -16.31 17.77
C GLY A 147 3.27 -14.90 17.18
N GLY A 148 3.63 -14.73 15.90
CA GLY A 148 3.74 -13.43 15.22
C GLY A 148 2.42 -12.86 14.68
N ALA A 149 1.29 -13.55 14.86
CA ALA A 149 0.01 -13.12 14.27
C ALA A 149 -0.43 -11.74 14.76
N PHE A 150 -0.40 -11.51 16.07
CA PHE A 150 -0.86 -10.23 16.63
C PHE A 150 -0.01 -9.04 16.15
N PRO A 151 1.33 -9.02 16.27
CA PRO A 151 2.11 -7.87 15.82
C PRO A 151 1.97 -7.60 14.32
N VAL A 152 1.94 -8.63 13.48
CA VAL A 152 1.82 -8.44 12.02
C VAL A 152 0.43 -7.93 11.64
N LEU A 153 -0.65 -8.59 12.10
CA LEU A 153 -2.02 -8.20 11.73
C LEU A 153 -2.43 -6.86 12.35
N ALA A 154 -1.97 -6.56 13.57
CA ALA A 154 -2.17 -5.24 14.17
C ALA A 154 -1.47 -4.14 13.36
N GLY A 155 -0.26 -4.38 12.84
CA GLY A 155 0.43 -3.43 11.96
C GLY A 155 -0.31 -3.19 10.65
N VAL A 156 -0.88 -4.22 10.03
CA VAL A 156 -1.76 -4.05 8.85
C VAL A 156 -3.00 -3.21 9.20
N ALA A 157 -3.62 -3.45 10.35
CA ALA A 157 -4.79 -2.68 10.80
C ALA A 157 -4.42 -1.21 11.09
N ILE A 158 -3.27 -0.96 11.72
CA ILE A 158 -2.73 0.40 11.98
C ILE A 158 -2.49 1.13 10.65
N ALA A 159 -1.82 0.47 9.69
CA ALA A 159 -1.60 1.02 8.36
C ALA A 159 -2.91 1.41 7.68
N THR A 160 -3.89 0.51 7.72
CA THR A 160 -5.22 0.73 7.14
C THR A 160 -5.93 1.93 7.77
N ALA A 161 -5.94 1.99 9.09
CA ALA A 161 -6.60 3.08 9.82
C ALA A 161 -5.92 4.44 9.54
N ALA A 162 -4.59 4.51 9.63
CA ALA A 162 -3.84 5.74 9.40
C ALA A 162 -4.03 6.25 7.96
N SER A 163 -3.87 5.37 6.97
CA SER A 163 -4.08 5.72 5.57
C SER A 163 -5.52 6.15 5.29
N ALA A 164 -6.52 5.44 5.83
CA ALA A 164 -7.92 5.77 5.64
C ALA A 164 -8.28 7.15 6.24
N VAL A 165 -7.84 7.42 7.47
CA VAL A 165 -8.12 8.69 8.15
C VAL A 165 -7.49 9.86 7.39
N VAL A 166 -6.19 9.75 7.06
CA VAL A 166 -5.50 10.80 6.30
C VAL A 166 -6.10 10.97 4.92
N GLY A 167 -6.42 9.86 4.24
CA GLY A 167 -7.04 9.87 2.92
C GLY A 167 -8.41 10.57 2.92
N VAL A 168 -9.28 10.27 3.90
CA VAL A 168 -10.58 10.93 4.06
C VAL A 168 -10.41 12.43 4.30
N LEU A 169 -9.46 12.84 5.15
CA LEU A 169 -9.19 14.26 5.41
C LEU A 169 -8.71 14.98 4.15
N LEU A 170 -7.81 14.36 3.37
CA LEU A 170 -7.30 14.93 2.13
C LEU A 170 -8.41 15.07 1.07
N LEU A 171 -9.25 14.05 0.88
CA LEU A 171 -10.37 14.08 -0.07
C LEU A 171 -11.42 15.14 0.32
N LYS A 172 -11.68 15.33 1.61
CA LYS A 172 -12.58 16.40 2.09
C LYS A 172 -11.98 17.79 1.93
N ALA A 173 -10.66 17.94 2.17
CA ALA A 173 -9.96 19.21 2.03
C ALA A 173 -9.75 19.64 0.57
N ARG A 174 -9.60 18.65 -0.32
CA ARG A 174 -9.39 18.84 -1.76
C ARG A 174 -10.26 17.84 -2.53
N PRO A 175 -11.56 18.12 -2.70
CA PRO A 175 -12.46 17.27 -3.46
C PRO A 175 -11.97 17.09 -4.91
N ILE A 176 -12.03 15.87 -5.42
CA ILE A 176 -11.72 15.58 -6.81
C ILE A 176 -12.80 16.23 -7.68
N LYS A 177 -12.40 17.07 -8.63
CA LYS A 177 -13.32 17.60 -9.65
C LYS A 177 -13.55 16.51 -10.70
N GLU A 178 -14.79 16.33 -11.12
CA GLU A 178 -15.16 15.31 -12.13
C GLU A 178 -14.42 15.49 -13.48
N THR A 179 -13.95 16.70 -13.77
CA THR A 179 -13.11 17.04 -14.93
C THR A 179 -11.71 16.41 -14.92
N ASP A 180 -11.22 15.95 -13.78
CA ASP A 180 -9.88 15.33 -13.70
C ASP A 180 -9.90 13.84 -14.09
N ALA A 181 -11.09 13.28 -14.28
CA ALA A 181 -11.30 11.90 -14.74
C ALA A 181 -11.28 11.79 -16.27
N GLY A 182 -10.38 12.42 -16.97
CA GLY A 182 -10.01 12.37 -18.42
C GLY A 182 -10.76 11.46 -19.41
N VAL A 183 -11.94 10.94 -19.07
CA VAL A 183 -12.74 9.99 -19.87
C VAL A 183 -13.89 10.67 -20.61
N ASP A 184 -14.42 11.76 -20.09
CA ASP A 184 -15.62 12.38 -20.68
C ASP A 184 -15.31 13.15 -21.97
N THR A 185 -14.10 13.66 -22.14
CA THR A 185 -13.71 14.42 -23.34
C THR A 185 -13.47 13.55 -24.57
N VAL A 186 -13.22 12.25 -24.42
CA VAL A 186 -12.98 11.34 -25.54
C VAL A 186 -14.27 10.75 -26.11
N ILE A 187 -15.30 10.61 -25.29
CA ILE A 187 -16.59 10.04 -25.73
C ILE A 187 -17.43 11.07 -26.48
N GLU A 188 -17.47 12.32 -26.02
CA GLU A 188 -18.24 13.37 -26.72
C GLU A 188 -17.65 13.78 -28.07
N SER A 189 -16.34 13.66 -28.27
CA SER A 189 -15.69 14.01 -29.54
C SER A 189 -15.86 12.98 -30.67
N ASN A 190 -16.37 11.78 -30.37
CA ASN A 190 -16.48 10.68 -31.31
C ASN A 190 -17.93 10.24 -31.65
N ILE A 191 -18.94 10.97 -31.20
CA ILE A 191 -20.32 10.71 -31.63
C ILE A 191 -20.56 11.50 -32.92
N PRO A 192 -20.71 10.85 -34.09
CA PRO A 192 -21.09 11.55 -35.30
C PRO A 192 -22.53 12.06 -35.13
N THR A 193 -22.70 13.37 -35.20
CA THR A 193 -24.03 13.99 -35.31
C THR A 193 -24.63 13.55 -36.63
N VAL A 194 -25.70 12.74 -36.54
CA VAL A 194 -26.56 12.32 -37.66
C VAL A 194 -27.54 13.43 -37.94
#